data_67bf24f00d32971a92e4693a76109806
#
_entry.id   67bf24f00d32971a92e4693a76109806
#
_cell.length_a   1.000
_cell.length_b   1.000
_cell.length_c   1.000
_cell.angle_alpha   90.00
_cell.angle_beta   90.00
_cell.angle_gamma   90.00
#
_symmetry.space_group_name_H-M   'P 1'
#
loop_
_entity.id
_entity.type
_entity.pdbx_description
1 polymer ?
#
loop_
_entity_poly.entity_id
_entity_poly.type
_entity_poly.pdbx_seq_one_letter_code
_entity_poly.pdbx_strand_id
1 'polypeptide(L)'
;MIEAMKYTKWITVLFCLLGLAACRQDAPRFRIGVAQCSDDSWRHKMNDEILREAMFYDGVSVEIRSAADDNRKQAEDVHYFIDKGVDLLIISANEAAPMTPIVEEAYQKGIPVILVDRKILSDKYTAYIGADNYEIGRAVGNYIASSLKGKGNVVELTGLSGSTPAMERHQGFMAAISNYPDIKLIDKADAAWERE
;
A
#
# COMPACT_ATOMS: atom_id res chain seq x y z
N MET A 1 -39.61 -27.51 49.80
CA MET A 1 -39.73 -26.41 48.82
C MET A 1 -38.51 -25.44 48.81
N ILE A 2 -37.89 -25.18 49.96
CA ILE A 2 -36.73 -24.24 50.08
C ILE A 2 -35.40 -24.80 49.51
N GLU A 3 -35.16 -26.13 49.60
CA GLU A 3 -33.96 -26.72 49.05
C GLU A 3 -33.91 -26.76 47.50
N ALA A 4 -35.04 -27.06 46.86
CA ALA A 4 -35.12 -27.08 45.41
C ALA A 4 -34.80 -25.69 44.79
N MET A 5 -35.17 -24.62 45.45
CA MET A 5 -34.86 -23.23 45.01
C MET A 5 -33.36 -22.89 45.10
N LYS A 6 -32.61 -23.50 46.02
CA LYS A 6 -31.16 -23.28 46.11
C LYS A 6 -30.43 -23.94 44.93
N TYR A 7 -30.77 -25.14 44.55
CA TYR A 7 -30.15 -25.83 43.42
C TYR A 7 -30.47 -25.14 42.08
N THR A 8 -31.68 -24.63 41.91
CA THR A 8 -32.06 -23.88 40.69
C THR A 8 -31.19 -22.64 40.50
N LYS A 9 -30.88 -21.88 41.56
CA LYS A 9 -30.01 -20.72 41.51
C LYS A 9 -28.57 -21.06 41.11
N TRP A 10 -28.03 -22.15 41.63
CA TRP A 10 -26.67 -22.61 41.30
C TRP A 10 -26.59 -23.14 39.88
N ILE A 11 -27.60 -23.80 39.37
CA ILE A 11 -27.70 -24.27 37.98
C ILE A 11 -27.73 -23.08 37.01
N THR A 12 -28.51 -22.04 37.34
CA THR A 12 -28.60 -20.82 36.51
C THR A 12 -27.25 -20.07 36.46
N VAL A 13 -26.56 -19.95 37.60
CA VAL A 13 -25.23 -19.32 37.67
C VAL A 13 -24.19 -20.15 36.89
N LEU A 14 -24.23 -21.47 36.97
CA LEU A 14 -23.35 -22.35 36.22
C LEU A 14 -23.58 -22.24 34.70
N PHE A 15 -24.86 -22.14 34.26
CA PHE A 15 -25.19 -21.95 32.86
C PHE A 15 -24.77 -20.57 32.34
N CYS A 16 -24.87 -19.49 33.13
CA CYS A 16 -24.37 -18.18 32.78
C CYS A 16 -22.83 -18.16 32.69
N LEU A 17 -22.11 -18.87 33.57
CA LEU A 17 -20.66 -18.95 33.50
C LEU A 17 -20.16 -19.78 32.30
N LEU A 18 -20.88 -20.81 31.90
CA LEU A 18 -20.58 -21.58 30.68
C LEU A 18 -20.87 -20.79 29.40
N GLY A 19 -21.89 -19.94 29.41
CA GLY A 19 -22.21 -19.03 28.28
C GLY A 19 -21.16 -17.96 28.05
N LEU A 20 -20.46 -17.49 29.09
CA LEU A 20 -19.39 -16.50 28.99
C LEU A 20 -18.07 -17.10 28.45
N ALA A 21 -17.88 -18.40 28.53
CA ALA A 21 -16.71 -19.09 27.97
C ALA A 21 -16.82 -19.35 26.45
N ALA A 22 -18.04 -19.30 25.90
CA ALA A 22 -18.28 -19.65 24.49
C ALA A 22 -17.98 -18.53 23.49
N CYS A 23 -17.64 -17.31 23.94
CA CYS A 23 -17.26 -16.17 23.08
C CYS A 23 -15.77 -15.82 23.17
N ARG A 24 -14.88 -16.79 23.27
CA ARG A 24 -13.48 -16.55 22.97
C ARG A 24 -13.33 -16.57 21.46
N GLN A 25 -13.32 -15.40 20.87
CA GLN A 25 -12.84 -15.24 19.51
C GLN A 25 -11.36 -15.61 19.54
N ASP A 26 -10.98 -16.69 18.85
CA ASP A 26 -9.58 -17.08 18.76
C ASP A 26 -8.76 -15.91 18.22
N ALA A 27 -7.61 -15.65 18.83
CA ALA A 27 -6.71 -14.62 18.34
C ALA A 27 -6.33 -14.94 16.88
N PRO A 28 -6.23 -13.94 16.00
CA PRO A 28 -5.89 -14.18 14.61
C PRO A 28 -4.54 -14.90 14.51
N ARG A 29 -4.49 -15.91 13.66
CA ARG A 29 -3.29 -16.71 13.38
C ARG A 29 -2.24 -15.92 12.60
N PHE A 30 -2.73 -15.06 11.68
CA PHE A 30 -1.91 -14.22 10.84
C PHE A 30 -2.43 -12.78 10.88
N ARG A 31 -1.53 -11.87 11.12
CA ARG A 31 -1.81 -10.43 11.19
C ARG A 31 -1.12 -9.74 10.02
N ILE A 32 -1.90 -9.09 9.19
CA ILE A 32 -1.42 -8.34 8.03
C ILE A 32 -1.56 -6.86 8.32
N GLY A 33 -0.46 -6.11 8.26
CA GLY A 33 -0.45 -4.66 8.30
C GLY A 33 -0.46 -4.09 6.88
N VAL A 34 -1.29 -3.09 6.62
CA VAL A 34 -1.34 -2.37 5.34
C VAL A 34 -1.07 -0.89 5.59
N ALA A 35 0.05 -0.37 5.08
CA ALA A 35 0.45 1.02 5.19
C ALA A 35 0.21 1.75 3.85
N GLN A 36 -0.93 2.44 3.74
CA GLN A 36 -1.30 3.20 2.55
C GLN A 36 -0.65 4.58 2.53
N CYS A 37 -0.26 5.05 1.35
CA CYS A 37 0.31 6.37 1.16
C CYS A 37 -0.74 7.48 1.23
N SER A 38 -1.89 7.30 0.57
CA SER A 38 -2.93 8.32 0.40
C SER A 38 -4.30 7.79 0.79
N ASP A 39 -5.28 8.69 0.83
CA ASP A 39 -6.67 8.42 1.22
C ASP A 39 -7.64 8.76 0.09
N ASP A 40 -7.26 8.41 -1.14
CA ASP A 40 -8.05 8.61 -2.35
C ASP A 40 -8.99 7.43 -2.66
N SER A 41 -9.89 7.63 -3.62
CA SER A 41 -10.88 6.63 -4.01
C SER A 41 -10.25 5.35 -4.58
N TRP A 42 -9.06 5.44 -5.20
CA TRP A 42 -8.34 4.28 -5.72
C TRP A 42 -7.78 3.43 -4.56
N ARG A 43 -7.23 4.09 -3.54
CA ARG A 43 -6.73 3.42 -2.33
C ARG A 43 -7.87 2.79 -1.53
N HIS A 44 -9.00 3.47 -1.42
CA HIS A 44 -10.20 2.88 -0.80
C HIS A 44 -10.62 1.60 -1.52
N LYS A 45 -10.67 1.62 -2.86
CA LYS A 45 -11.00 0.42 -3.64
C LYS A 45 -10.02 -0.72 -3.39
N MET A 46 -8.72 -0.44 -3.36
CA MET A 46 -7.70 -1.44 -3.07
C MET A 46 -7.86 -2.02 -1.64
N ASN A 47 -8.13 -1.15 -0.66
CA ASN A 47 -8.38 -1.56 0.72
C ASN A 47 -9.59 -2.50 0.82
N ASP A 48 -10.69 -2.16 0.14
CA ASP A 48 -11.90 -2.98 0.11
C ASP A 48 -11.64 -4.36 -0.49
N GLU A 49 -10.83 -4.45 -1.55
CA GLU A 49 -10.46 -5.74 -2.16
C GLU A 49 -9.58 -6.58 -1.22
N ILE A 50 -8.61 -5.96 -0.55
CA ILE A 50 -7.76 -6.64 0.44
C ILE A 50 -8.63 -7.20 1.59
N LEU A 51 -9.52 -6.38 2.14
CA LEU A 51 -10.41 -6.79 3.22
C LEU A 51 -11.38 -7.88 2.78
N ARG A 52 -11.92 -7.78 1.56
CA ARG A 52 -12.82 -8.78 0.99
C ARG A 52 -12.12 -10.12 0.82
N GLU A 53 -10.90 -10.10 0.25
CA GLU A 53 -10.13 -11.33 0.06
C GLU A 53 -9.79 -11.99 1.40
N ALA A 54 -9.41 -11.21 2.40
CA ALA A 54 -9.09 -11.71 3.73
C ALA A 54 -10.25 -12.48 4.40
N MET A 55 -11.51 -12.14 4.07
CA MET A 55 -12.68 -12.85 4.63
C MET A 55 -12.79 -14.32 4.21
N PHE A 56 -12.09 -14.74 3.17
CA PHE A 56 -12.08 -16.13 2.72
C PHE A 56 -11.07 -17.01 3.48
N TYR A 57 -10.28 -16.42 4.38
CA TYR A 57 -9.22 -17.13 5.10
C TYR A 57 -9.42 -17.03 6.61
N ASP A 58 -9.80 -18.16 7.23
CA ASP A 58 -9.96 -18.25 8.68
C ASP A 58 -8.65 -17.93 9.40
N GLY A 59 -8.73 -17.12 10.43
CA GLY A 59 -7.59 -16.74 11.26
C GLY A 59 -6.69 -15.66 10.66
N VAL A 60 -7.03 -15.05 9.52
CA VAL A 60 -6.37 -13.86 8.99
C VAL A 60 -7.03 -12.60 9.54
N SER A 61 -6.23 -11.66 9.99
CA SER A 61 -6.69 -10.30 10.29
C SER A 61 -5.89 -9.27 9.50
N VAL A 62 -6.58 -8.25 9.01
CA VAL A 62 -5.97 -7.14 8.28
C VAL A 62 -6.23 -5.85 9.02
N GLU A 63 -5.19 -5.08 9.25
CA GLU A 63 -5.28 -3.71 9.76
C GLU A 63 -4.70 -2.75 8.74
N ILE A 64 -5.47 -1.73 8.37
CA ILE A 64 -5.09 -0.74 7.37
C ILE A 64 -4.91 0.62 8.04
N ARG A 65 -3.81 1.29 7.74
CA ARG A 65 -3.52 2.66 8.16
C ARG A 65 -3.21 3.50 6.93
N SER A 66 -3.75 4.71 6.88
CA SER A 66 -3.52 5.65 5.78
C SER A 66 -2.73 6.86 6.26
N ALA A 67 -1.72 7.22 5.50
CA ALA A 67 -0.86 8.35 5.79
C ALA A 67 -1.39 9.69 5.25
N ALA A 68 -2.38 9.66 4.34
CA ALA A 68 -2.92 10.86 3.71
C ALA A 68 -1.80 11.75 3.14
N ASP A 69 -0.91 11.15 2.35
CA ASP A 69 0.21 11.78 1.64
C ASP A 69 1.34 12.35 2.53
N ASP A 70 1.34 12.03 3.83
CA ASP A 70 2.41 12.43 4.76
C ASP A 70 3.42 11.29 4.95
N ASN A 71 4.66 11.49 4.48
CA ASN A 71 5.74 10.51 4.59
C ASN A 71 6.10 10.17 6.05
N ARG A 72 6.07 11.17 6.95
CA ARG A 72 6.38 10.96 8.37
C ARG A 72 5.31 10.08 9.00
N LYS A 73 4.03 10.38 8.73
CA LYS A 73 2.92 9.56 9.22
C LYS A 73 2.99 8.14 8.67
N GLN A 74 3.35 7.96 7.39
CA GLN A 74 3.51 6.62 6.84
C GLN A 74 4.64 5.85 7.53
N ALA A 75 5.76 6.51 7.84
CA ALA A 75 6.84 5.89 8.61
C ALA A 75 6.39 5.51 10.03
N GLU A 76 5.63 6.35 10.71
CA GLU A 76 5.02 6.05 12.01
C GLU A 76 4.07 4.84 11.92
N ASP A 77 3.26 4.74 10.85
CA ASP A 77 2.36 3.61 10.62
C ASP A 77 3.14 2.29 10.37
N VAL A 78 4.26 2.34 9.65
CA VAL A 78 5.13 1.17 9.46
C VAL A 78 5.80 0.77 10.78
N HIS A 79 6.33 1.71 11.57
CA HIS A 79 6.87 1.43 12.91
C HIS A 79 5.82 0.78 13.81
N TYR A 80 4.59 1.30 13.80
CA TYR A 80 3.50 0.70 14.55
C TYR A 80 3.28 -0.78 14.18
N PHE A 81 3.31 -1.14 12.89
CA PHE A 81 3.17 -2.52 12.46
C PHE A 81 4.38 -3.40 12.84
N ILE A 82 5.58 -2.83 12.78
CA ILE A 82 6.79 -3.51 13.25
C ILE A 82 6.66 -3.84 14.75
N ASP A 83 6.30 -2.86 15.57
CA ASP A 83 6.18 -3.01 17.03
C ASP A 83 5.03 -3.96 17.42
N LYS A 84 3.94 -3.93 16.65
CA LYS A 84 2.82 -4.86 16.81
C LYS A 84 3.19 -6.30 16.44
N GLY A 85 4.27 -6.48 15.69
CA GLY A 85 4.75 -7.78 15.22
C GLY A 85 3.79 -8.40 14.23
N VAL A 86 3.44 -7.69 13.16
CA VAL A 86 2.64 -8.27 12.07
C VAL A 86 3.41 -9.37 11.35
N ASP A 87 2.68 -10.33 10.81
CA ASP A 87 3.25 -11.48 10.09
C ASP A 87 3.53 -11.17 8.61
N LEU A 88 2.93 -10.08 8.09
CA LEU A 88 3.12 -9.54 6.74
C LEU A 88 2.85 -8.04 6.74
N LEU A 89 3.68 -7.29 6.03
CA LEU A 89 3.46 -5.87 5.73
C LEU A 89 3.18 -5.70 4.23
N ILE A 90 2.05 -5.07 3.91
CA ILE A 90 1.74 -4.57 2.56
C ILE A 90 1.91 -3.06 2.60
N ILE A 91 2.67 -2.51 1.66
CA ILE A 91 2.92 -1.07 1.61
C ILE A 91 2.88 -0.54 0.18
N SER A 92 2.25 0.62 0.01
CA SER A 92 2.41 1.48 -1.16
C SER A 92 3.17 2.73 -0.69
N ALA A 93 4.45 2.82 -0.99
CA ALA A 93 5.29 3.92 -0.50
C ALA A 93 4.82 5.27 -1.07
N ASN A 94 4.60 6.28 -0.22
CA ASN A 94 4.20 7.61 -0.69
C ASN A 94 5.31 8.19 -1.59
N GLU A 95 6.48 8.42 -1.03
CA GLU A 95 7.68 8.74 -1.79
C GLU A 95 8.76 7.69 -1.51
N ALA A 96 9.54 7.36 -2.54
CA ALA A 96 10.48 6.25 -2.46
C ALA A 96 11.64 6.52 -1.48
N ALA A 97 12.25 7.70 -1.55
CA ALA A 97 13.43 8.03 -0.76
C ALA A 97 13.16 8.04 0.76
N PRO A 98 12.15 8.75 1.28
CA PRO A 98 11.87 8.77 2.71
C PRO A 98 11.36 7.43 3.24
N MET A 99 10.68 6.61 2.40
CA MET A 99 10.12 5.34 2.84
C MET A 99 11.12 4.18 2.78
N THR A 100 12.20 4.28 2.02
CA THR A 100 13.19 3.20 1.88
C THR A 100 13.75 2.72 3.22
N PRO A 101 14.25 3.59 4.14
CA PRO A 101 14.89 3.12 5.36
C PRO A 101 13.96 2.32 6.28
N ILE A 102 12.72 2.76 6.43
CA ILE A 102 11.77 2.11 7.34
C ILE A 102 11.25 0.78 6.78
N VAL A 103 11.10 0.68 5.45
CA VAL A 103 10.73 -0.59 4.79
C VAL A 103 11.87 -1.59 4.89
N GLU A 104 13.12 -1.15 4.71
CA GLU A 104 14.28 -2.00 4.94
C GLU A 104 14.37 -2.48 6.39
N GLU A 105 14.04 -1.64 7.37
CA GLU A 105 14.00 -2.03 8.77
C GLU A 105 12.99 -3.17 9.00
N ALA A 106 11.76 -3.03 8.47
CA ALA A 106 10.75 -4.09 8.58
C ALA A 106 11.25 -5.40 7.97
N TYR A 107 11.84 -5.34 6.77
CA TYR A 107 12.39 -6.50 6.09
C TYR A 107 13.55 -7.16 6.86
N GLN A 108 14.48 -6.35 7.40
CA GLN A 108 15.61 -6.83 8.21
C GLN A 108 15.18 -7.47 9.53
N LYS A 109 14.04 -7.05 10.09
CA LYS A 109 13.42 -7.70 11.26
C LYS A 109 12.70 -9.02 10.92
N GLY A 110 12.76 -9.44 9.66
CA GLY A 110 12.17 -10.70 9.20
C GLY A 110 10.68 -10.63 8.88
N ILE A 111 10.09 -9.42 8.81
CA ILE A 111 8.72 -9.25 8.37
C ILE A 111 8.71 -9.29 6.83
N PRO A 112 8.02 -10.25 6.19
CA PRO A 112 7.82 -10.23 4.75
C PRO A 112 7.14 -8.93 4.32
N VAL A 113 7.66 -8.28 3.27
CA VAL A 113 7.14 -7.02 2.75
C VAL A 113 6.67 -7.19 1.32
N ILE A 114 5.43 -6.85 1.05
CA ILE A 114 4.87 -6.75 -0.30
C ILE A 114 4.70 -5.27 -0.64
N LEU A 115 5.40 -4.83 -1.69
CA LEU A 115 5.19 -3.49 -2.26
C LEU A 115 4.08 -3.55 -3.29
N VAL A 116 3.14 -2.59 -3.23
CA VAL A 116 2.02 -2.51 -4.18
C VAL A 116 2.02 -1.14 -4.84
N ASP A 117 1.92 -1.13 -6.19
CA ASP A 117 1.87 0.07 -7.02
C ASP A 117 3.16 0.91 -6.99
N ARG A 118 3.61 1.35 -5.83
CA ARG A 118 4.81 2.18 -5.64
C ARG A 118 5.91 1.38 -4.94
N LYS A 119 7.14 1.53 -5.43
CA LYS A 119 8.34 0.87 -4.90
C LYS A 119 9.14 1.78 -3.96
N ILE A 120 10.17 1.23 -3.36
CA ILE A 120 11.25 1.92 -2.66
C ILE A 120 12.53 1.91 -3.51
N LEU A 121 13.59 2.59 -3.06
CA LEU A 121 14.89 2.67 -3.76
C LEU A 121 15.85 1.52 -3.38
N SER A 122 15.32 0.35 -3.05
CA SER A 122 16.09 -0.81 -2.60
C SER A 122 15.38 -2.07 -3.07
N ASP A 123 16.07 -3.20 -3.01
CA ASP A 123 15.56 -4.54 -3.31
C ASP A 123 15.18 -5.35 -2.05
N LYS A 124 15.21 -4.71 -0.87
CA LYS A 124 14.86 -5.34 0.41
C LYS A 124 13.35 -5.37 0.63
N TYR A 125 12.69 -6.22 -0.12
CA TYR A 125 11.28 -6.57 0.00
C TYR A 125 11.08 -7.99 -0.54
N THR A 126 9.95 -8.60 -0.19
CA THR A 126 9.64 -9.99 -0.58
C THR A 126 9.06 -10.07 -1.99
N ALA A 127 8.16 -9.16 -2.35
CA ALA A 127 7.51 -9.12 -3.65
C ALA A 127 7.05 -7.70 -4.01
N TYR A 128 6.93 -7.44 -5.31
CA TYR A 128 6.33 -6.24 -5.86
C TYR A 128 5.15 -6.60 -6.77
N ILE A 129 4.04 -5.91 -6.59
CA ILE A 129 2.83 -6.03 -7.42
C ILE A 129 2.52 -4.63 -7.97
N GLY A 130 2.70 -4.47 -9.27
CA GLY A 130 2.47 -3.19 -9.92
C GLY A 130 2.79 -3.23 -11.41
N ALA A 131 2.65 -2.07 -12.06
CA ALA A 131 2.93 -1.91 -13.49
C ALA A 131 4.42 -1.65 -13.73
N ASP A 132 4.89 -1.98 -14.94
CA ASP A 132 6.16 -1.49 -15.47
C ASP A 132 6.01 -0.04 -15.92
N ASN A 133 6.30 0.89 -15.01
CA ASN A 133 6.10 2.31 -15.25
C ASN A 133 7.11 2.88 -16.25
N TYR A 134 8.30 2.30 -16.36
CA TYR A 134 9.26 2.68 -17.38
C TYR A 134 8.72 2.38 -18.78
N GLU A 135 8.19 1.18 -19.01
CA GLU A 135 7.59 0.80 -20.28
C GLU A 135 6.34 1.63 -20.62
N ILE A 136 5.53 2.00 -19.61
CA ILE A 136 4.41 2.94 -19.81
C ILE A 136 4.93 4.28 -20.32
N GLY A 137 5.94 4.86 -19.66
CA GLY A 137 6.55 6.12 -20.09
C GLY A 137 7.14 6.03 -21.50
N ARG A 138 7.83 4.94 -21.82
CA ARG A 138 8.40 4.68 -23.14
C ARG A 138 7.33 4.58 -24.23
N ALA A 139 6.23 3.90 -23.95
CA ALA A 139 5.12 3.79 -24.89
C ALA A 139 4.48 5.16 -25.18
N VAL A 140 4.27 5.98 -24.15
CA VAL A 140 3.76 7.35 -24.29
C VAL A 140 4.72 8.21 -25.11
N GLY A 141 6.02 8.16 -24.83
CA GLY A 141 7.03 8.90 -25.59
C GLY A 141 7.04 8.53 -27.08
N ASN A 142 6.98 7.24 -27.39
CA ASN A 142 6.90 6.77 -28.79
C ASN A 142 5.62 7.21 -29.48
N TYR A 143 4.48 7.18 -28.78
CA TYR A 143 3.21 7.65 -29.31
C TYR A 143 3.27 9.16 -29.63
N ILE A 144 3.79 9.97 -28.71
CA ILE A 144 3.95 11.41 -28.90
C ILE A 144 4.89 11.71 -30.07
N ALA A 145 6.03 11.02 -30.13
CA ALA A 145 7.00 11.20 -31.23
C ALA A 145 6.38 10.87 -32.58
N SER A 146 5.61 9.82 -32.68
CA SER A 146 4.87 9.46 -33.91
C SER A 146 3.82 10.52 -34.25
N SER A 147 3.01 10.95 -33.28
CA SER A 147 1.94 11.92 -33.47
C SER A 147 2.47 13.29 -33.92
N LEU A 148 3.62 13.71 -33.39
CA LEU A 148 4.32 14.95 -33.76
C LEU A 148 5.21 14.79 -35.00
N LYS A 149 5.25 13.60 -35.62
CA LYS A 149 6.14 13.31 -36.75
C LYS A 149 7.61 13.63 -36.46
N GLY A 150 8.04 13.39 -35.24
CA GLY A 150 9.42 13.55 -34.78
C GLY A 150 9.84 14.99 -34.45
N LYS A 151 8.94 15.99 -34.45
CA LYS A 151 9.29 17.39 -34.20
C LYS A 151 8.19 18.14 -33.46
N GLY A 152 8.55 18.87 -32.40
CA GLY A 152 7.62 19.70 -31.65
C GLY A 152 8.04 19.97 -30.23
N ASN A 153 7.24 20.78 -29.52
CA ASN A 153 7.40 21.06 -28.11
C ASN A 153 6.37 20.27 -27.30
N VAL A 154 6.80 19.73 -26.18
CA VAL A 154 5.96 19.00 -25.24
C VAL A 154 6.14 19.56 -23.83
N VAL A 155 5.09 19.44 -23.02
CA VAL A 155 5.09 19.72 -21.57
C VAL A 155 4.70 18.45 -20.87
N GLU A 156 5.33 18.15 -19.75
CA GLU A 156 5.04 17.00 -18.93
C GLU A 156 4.37 17.42 -17.63
N LEU A 157 3.19 16.86 -17.37
CA LEU A 157 2.58 16.87 -16.04
C LEU A 157 2.87 15.52 -15.38
N THR A 158 3.71 15.52 -14.38
CA THR A 158 4.02 14.32 -13.61
C THR A 158 3.01 14.10 -12.49
N GLY A 159 2.95 12.90 -11.94
CA GLY A 159 2.41 12.69 -10.59
C GLY A 159 3.40 13.18 -9.54
N LEU A 160 3.19 12.76 -8.27
CA LEU A 160 4.11 13.07 -7.16
C LEU A 160 5.54 12.66 -7.54
N SER A 161 6.43 13.65 -7.68
CA SER A 161 7.77 13.48 -8.27
C SER A 161 8.66 12.51 -7.49
N GLY A 162 8.46 12.38 -6.17
CA GLY A 162 9.18 11.44 -5.30
C GLY A 162 8.67 10.00 -5.37
N SER A 163 7.56 9.74 -6.06
CA SER A 163 7.01 8.39 -6.23
C SER A 163 7.67 7.64 -7.39
N THR A 164 7.89 6.33 -7.23
CA THR A 164 8.52 5.52 -8.29
C THR A 164 7.74 5.52 -9.60
N PRO A 165 6.39 5.48 -9.65
CA PRO A 165 5.68 5.57 -10.92
C PRO A 165 5.94 6.86 -11.69
N ALA A 166 6.03 8.02 -11.01
CA ALA A 166 6.33 9.29 -11.67
C ALA A 166 7.77 9.31 -12.21
N MET A 167 8.73 8.88 -11.39
CA MET A 167 10.15 8.80 -11.80
C MET A 167 10.36 7.86 -12.98
N GLU A 168 9.82 6.65 -12.93
CA GLU A 168 10.00 5.64 -13.97
C GLU A 168 9.30 6.03 -15.28
N ARG A 169 8.08 6.59 -15.22
CA ARG A 169 7.38 7.10 -16.42
C ARG A 169 8.15 8.23 -17.08
N HIS A 170 8.68 9.17 -16.29
CA HIS A 170 9.54 10.23 -16.82
C HIS A 170 10.78 9.65 -17.50
N GLN A 171 11.48 8.73 -16.87
CA GLN A 171 12.67 8.09 -17.44
C GLN A 171 12.36 7.36 -18.76
N GLY A 172 11.29 6.58 -18.80
CA GLY A 172 10.85 5.89 -20.00
C GLY A 172 10.47 6.85 -21.13
N PHE A 173 9.72 7.92 -20.80
CA PHE A 173 9.37 8.99 -21.74
C PHE A 173 10.62 9.65 -22.34
N MET A 174 11.56 10.08 -21.49
CA MET A 174 12.80 10.71 -21.93
C MET A 174 13.65 9.76 -22.78
N ALA A 175 13.73 8.50 -22.43
CA ALA A 175 14.43 7.49 -23.24
C ALA A 175 13.82 7.33 -24.64
N ALA A 176 12.50 7.39 -24.78
CA ALA A 176 11.83 7.30 -26.06
C ALA A 176 12.08 8.55 -26.93
N ILE A 177 11.89 9.76 -26.37
CA ILE A 177 12.04 11.01 -27.14
C ILE A 177 13.51 11.36 -27.45
N SER A 178 14.47 10.77 -26.72
CA SER A 178 15.91 10.98 -27.02
C SER A 178 16.31 10.60 -28.45
N ASN A 179 15.54 9.72 -29.11
CA ASN A 179 15.74 9.34 -30.50
C ASN A 179 15.21 10.39 -31.51
N TYR A 180 14.57 11.46 -31.02
CA TYR A 180 13.92 12.50 -31.81
C TYR A 180 14.44 13.88 -31.39
N PRO A 181 15.60 14.33 -31.89
CA PRO A 181 16.27 15.54 -31.40
C PRO A 181 15.47 16.82 -31.60
N ASP A 182 14.49 16.82 -32.52
CA ASP A 182 13.60 17.95 -32.77
C ASP A 182 12.35 17.96 -31.87
N ILE A 183 12.16 16.99 -31.00
CA ILE A 183 11.18 17.03 -29.92
C ILE A 183 11.85 17.64 -28.68
N LYS A 184 11.25 18.67 -28.13
CA LYS A 184 11.75 19.38 -26.95
C LYS A 184 10.77 19.28 -25.81
N LEU A 185 11.21 18.75 -24.67
CA LEU A 185 10.51 18.93 -23.40
C LEU A 185 10.83 20.35 -22.92
N ILE A 186 9.85 21.26 -23.04
CA ILE A 186 10.05 22.67 -22.75
C ILE A 186 9.67 23.06 -21.32
N ASP A 187 8.87 22.24 -20.66
CA ASP A 187 8.46 22.45 -19.27
C ASP A 187 8.00 21.15 -18.62
N LYS A 188 8.09 21.10 -17.28
CA LYS A 188 7.62 20.00 -16.46
C LYS A 188 7.04 20.52 -15.15
N ALA A 189 5.85 20.08 -14.77
CA ALA A 189 5.21 20.39 -13.49
C ALA A 189 4.81 19.12 -12.73
N ASP A 190 4.94 19.20 -11.40
CA ASP A 190 4.45 18.16 -10.48
C ASP A 190 2.97 18.42 -10.17
N ALA A 191 2.11 17.49 -10.50
CA ALA A 191 0.67 17.56 -10.22
C ALA A 191 0.27 16.69 -9.01
N ALA A 192 1.24 16.14 -8.27
CA ALA A 192 1.06 15.39 -7.01
C ALA A 192 -0.02 14.28 -7.03
N TRP A 193 -0.42 13.80 -8.21
CA TRP A 193 -1.57 12.91 -8.46
C TRP A 193 -2.94 13.56 -8.22
N GLU A 194 -2.98 14.87 -8.00
CA GLU A 194 -4.21 15.62 -7.80
C GLU A 194 -4.88 16.00 -9.13
N ARG A 195 -6.17 16.31 -9.07
CA ARG A 195 -6.96 16.69 -10.24
C ARG A 195 -7.25 18.18 -10.32
N GLU A 196 -6.95 18.94 -9.25
CA GLU A 196 -7.22 20.37 -9.11
C GLU A 196 -5.94 21.16 -8.84
#